data_908d8eb4c9e187e0abc8703647d04624
#
_entry.id   908d8eb4c9e187e0abc8703647d04624
#
_cell.length_a   1.000
_cell.length_b   1.000
_cell.length_c   1.000
_cell.angle_alpha   90.00
_cell.angle_beta   90.00
_cell.angle_gamma   90.00
#
_symmetry.space_group_name_H-M   'P 1'
#
loop_
_entity.id
_entity.type
_entity.pdbx_description
1 polymer ?
#
loop_
_entity_poly.entity_id
_entity_poly.type
_entity_poly.pdbx_seq_one_letter_code
_entity_poly.pdbx_strand_id
1 'polypeptide(L)'
;MPKVEVFCTPFCPYCIRAKKLLDNKNVEYEEIRVDLEPERQKEMVERAKRTSVPQIFIDGYHVGGCDDLFELEAEGTLDSRLGL
;
A
#
# COMPACT_ATOMS: atom_id res chain seq x y z
N MET A 1 9.62 -5.30 -12.86
CA MET A 1 8.73 -5.41 -11.68
C MET A 1 8.23 -4.01 -11.29
N PRO A 2 6.95 -3.84 -11.05
CA PRO A 2 6.47 -2.55 -10.57
C PRO A 2 7.00 -2.26 -9.18
N LYS A 3 7.17 -0.98 -8.88
CA LYS A 3 7.57 -0.54 -7.55
C LYS A 3 6.32 -0.44 -6.69
N VAL A 4 6.25 -1.24 -5.64
CA VAL A 4 5.12 -1.23 -4.72
C VAL A 4 5.56 -0.63 -3.40
N GLU A 5 4.85 0.42 -2.95
CA GLU A 5 5.16 1.11 -1.71
C GLU A 5 3.95 1.01 -0.79
N VAL A 6 4.19 0.59 0.46
CA VAL A 6 3.14 0.47 1.48
C VAL A 6 3.53 1.33 2.68
N PHE A 7 2.86 2.46 2.82
CA PHE A 7 3.02 3.30 4.01
C PHE A 7 2.15 2.73 5.12
N CYS A 8 2.74 2.43 6.27
CA CYS A 8 2.06 1.67 7.31
C CYS A 8 2.58 1.96 8.71
N THR A 9 1.90 1.36 9.70
CA THR A 9 2.35 1.31 11.08
C THR A 9 2.24 -0.14 11.56
N PRO A 10 2.98 -0.54 12.63
CA PRO A 10 3.07 -1.96 13.00
C PRO A 10 1.82 -2.56 13.61
N PHE A 11 0.97 -1.72 14.24
CA PHE A 11 -0.19 -2.22 14.97
C PHE A 11 -1.51 -1.89 14.28
N CYS A 12 -1.48 -1.67 12.99
CA CYS A 12 -2.68 -1.36 12.22
C CYS A 12 -3.23 -2.64 11.57
N PRO A 13 -4.41 -3.12 11.98
CA PRO A 13 -4.99 -4.33 11.39
C PRO A 13 -5.17 -4.23 9.87
N TYR A 14 -5.53 -3.06 9.38
CA TYR A 14 -5.69 -2.84 7.94
C TYR A 14 -4.35 -2.91 7.20
N CYS A 15 -3.28 -2.41 7.82
CA CYS A 15 -1.94 -2.54 7.26
C CYS A 15 -1.53 -4.00 7.16
N ILE A 16 -1.80 -4.77 8.22
CA ILE A 16 -1.48 -6.20 8.27
C ILE A 16 -2.23 -6.95 7.17
N ARG A 17 -3.51 -6.66 7.00
CA ARG A 17 -4.34 -7.32 5.97
C ARG A 17 -3.86 -6.97 4.55
N ALA A 18 -3.53 -5.72 4.30
CA ALA A 18 -3.02 -5.30 3.00
C ALA A 18 -1.70 -5.99 2.67
N LYS A 19 -0.77 -6.01 3.62
CA LYS A 19 0.52 -6.68 3.42
C LYS A 19 0.34 -8.17 3.21
N LYS A 20 -0.57 -8.80 3.92
CA LYS A 20 -0.85 -10.23 3.76
C LYS A 20 -1.33 -10.55 2.34
N LEU A 21 -2.19 -9.72 1.78
CA LEU A 21 -2.64 -9.92 0.40
C LEU A 21 -1.48 -9.87 -0.57
N LEU A 22 -0.61 -8.87 -0.43
CA LEU A 22 0.57 -8.74 -1.29
C LEU A 22 1.54 -9.92 -1.09
N ASP A 23 1.74 -10.35 0.16
CA ASP A 23 2.60 -11.51 0.46
C ASP A 23 2.05 -12.77 -0.20
N ASN A 24 0.74 -12.98 -0.16
CA ASN A 24 0.10 -14.13 -0.78
C ASN A 24 0.27 -14.16 -2.30
N LYS A 25 0.48 -12.99 -2.90
CA LYS A 25 0.74 -12.89 -4.34
C LYS A 25 2.23 -12.95 -4.69
N ASN A 26 3.09 -13.15 -3.68
CA ASN A 26 4.55 -13.18 -3.84
C ASN A 26 5.10 -11.90 -4.45
N VAL A 27 4.51 -10.77 -4.10
CA VAL A 27 4.93 -9.45 -4.58
C VAL A 27 5.88 -8.83 -3.57
N GLU A 28 7.01 -8.34 -4.06
CA GLU A 28 7.91 -7.55 -3.24
C GLU A 28 7.39 -6.13 -3.13
N TYR A 29 7.45 -5.58 -1.92
CA TYR A 29 7.04 -4.20 -1.68
C TYR A 29 7.94 -3.55 -0.65
N GLU A 30 8.04 -2.23 -0.72
CA GLU A 30 8.74 -1.44 0.28
C GLU A 30 7.77 -1.12 1.41
N GLU A 31 8.10 -1.56 2.62
CA GLU A 31 7.31 -1.24 3.81
C GLU A 31 7.86 0.03 4.42
N ILE A 32 7.05 1.07 4.46
CA ILE A 32 7.47 2.40 4.92
C ILE A 32 6.78 2.71 6.24
N ARG A 33 7.55 2.68 7.33
CA ARG A 33 7.06 2.89 8.68
C ARG A 33 6.94 4.39 8.98
N VAL A 34 5.73 4.93 8.78
CA VAL A 34 5.50 6.36 8.98
C VAL A 34 5.52 6.76 10.46
N ASP A 35 5.37 5.81 11.36
CA ASP A 35 5.50 6.05 12.80
C ASP A 35 6.96 6.29 13.21
N LEU A 36 7.92 5.77 12.44
CA LEU A 36 9.35 5.93 12.70
C LEU A 36 9.98 7.05 11.88
N GLU A 37 9.37 7.42 10.77
CA GLU A 37 9.93 8.36 9.81
C GLU A 37 8.95 9.49 9.52
N PRO A 38 8.96 10.58 10.33
CA PRO A 38 8.01 11.68 10.13
C PRO A 38 8.04 12.30 8.74
N GLU A 39 9.20 12.32 8.10
CA GLU A 39 9.34 12.84 6.73
C GLU A 39 8.58 11.98 5.72
N ARG A 40 8.57 10.67 5.96
CA ARG A 40 7.85 9.74 5.09
C ARG A 40 6.34 9.86 5.33
N GLN A 41 5.93 10.15 6.56
CA GLN A 41 4.52 10.43 6.85
C GLN A 41 4.05 11.66 6.08
N LYS A 42 4.86 12.72 6.07
CA LYS A 42 4.55 13.93 5.34
C LYS A 42 4.45 13.66 3.84
N GLU A 43 5.39 12.88 3.31
CA GLU A 43 5.36 12.44 1.91
C GLU A 43 4.06 11.69 1.60
N MET A 44 3.67 10.77 2.48
CA MET A 44 2.43 10.01 2.30
C MET A 44 1.22 10.95 2.19
N VAL A 45 1.10 11.90 3.12
CA VAL A 45 -0.01 12.85 3.11
C VAL A 45 -0.02 13.69 1.83
N GLU A 46 1.14 14.14 1.39
CA GLU A 46 1.24 14.92 0.16
C GLU A 46 0.83 14.12 -1.07
N ARG A 47 1.25 12.85 -1.14
CA ARG A 47 0.97 11.99 -2.29
C ARG A 47 -0.44 11.44 -2.29
N ALA A 48 -0.93 11.00 -1.13
CA ALA A 48 -2.23 10.33 -1.00
C ALA A 48 -3.38 11.31 -0.78
N LYS A 49 -3.09 12.50 -0.27
CA LYS A 49 -4.10 13.45 0.19
C LYS A 49 -4.97 12.87 1.31
N ARG A 50 -4.39 11.93 2.06
CA ARG A 50 -5.02 11.26 3.20
C ARG A 50 -4.00 11.13 4.32
N THR A 51 -4.48 11.02 5.56
CA THR A 51 -3.63 10.87 6.75
C THR A 51 -3.67 9.47 7.34
N SER A 52 -4.57 8.61 6.84
CA SER A 52 -4.73 7.26 7.37
C SER A 52 -3.73 6.29 6.76
N VAL A 53 -3.47 5.19 7.47
CA VAL A 53 -2.67 4.08 6.97
C VAL A 53 -3.54 2.83 6.89
N PRO A 54 -3.26 1.90 5.98
CA PRO A 54 -2.17 1.94 5.02
C PRO A 54 -2.46 2.86 3.83
N GLN A 55 -1.42 3.29 3.13
CA GLN A 55 -1.56 3.93 1.83
C GLN A 55 -0.61 3.20 0.88
N ILE A 56 -1.15 2.69 -0.20
CA ILE A 56 -0.44 1.83 -1.14
C ILE A 56 -0.29 2.52 -2.49
N PHE A 57 0.93 2.45 -3.04
CA PHE A 57 1.24 3.01 -4.36
C PHE A 57 1.88 1.91 -5.21
N ILE A 58 1.48 1.82 -6.46
CA ILE A 58 2.07 0.89 -7.44
C ILE A 58 2.57 1.73 -8.61
N ASP A 59 3.90 1.77 -8.81
CA ASP A 59 4.54 2.62 -9.82
C ASP A 59 4.05 4.08 -9.76
N GLY A 60 3.90 4.61 -8.54
CA GLY A 60 3.41 5.96 -8.33
C GLY A 60 1.91 6.13 -8.41
N TYR A 61 1.18 5.13 -8.89
CA TYR A 61 -0.28 5.17 -8.90
C TYR A 61 -0.82 4.96 -7.49
N HIS A 62 -1.65 5.87 -7.02
CA HIS A 62 -2.23 5.78 -5.68
C HIS A 62 -3.41 4.81 -5.68
N VAL A 63 -3.17 3.61 -5.15
CA VAL A 63 -4.24 2.63 -4.96
C VAL A 63 -5.19 3.09 -3.85
N GLY A 64 -4.63 3.53 -2.73
CA GLY A 64 -5.39 3.94 -1.57
C GLY A 64 -5.10 3.08 -0.37
N GLY A 65 -6.11 2.83 0.46
CA GLY A 65 -5.99 2.01 1.66
C GLY A 65 -6.28 0.54 1.42
N CYS A 66 -6.48 -0.17 2.53
CA CYS A 66 -6.77 -1.60 2.49
C CYS A 66 -8.02 -1.93 1.68
N ASP A 67 -9.10 -1.16 1.91
CA ASP A 67 -10.37 -1.39 1.21
C ASP A 67 -10.21 -1.19 -0.29
N ASP A 68 -9.48 -0.15 -0.68
CA ASP A 68 -9.22 0.14 -2.08
C ASP A 68 -8.42 -0.97 -2.75
N LEU A 69 -7.44 -1.53 -2.02
CA LEU A 69 -6.63 -2.64 -2.51
C LEU A 69 -7.48 -3.88 -2.75
N PHE A 70 -8.35 -4.22 -1.79
CA PHE A 70 -9.23 -5.37 -1.92
C PHE A 70 -10.30 -5.17 -2.98
N GLU A 71 -10.71 -3.93 -3.23
CA GLU A 71 -11.62 -3.60 -4.31
C GLU A 71 -11.00 -3.92 -5.68
N LEU A 72 -9.73 -3.52 -5.89
CA LEU A 72 -9.02 -3.87 -7.11
C LEU A 72 -8.89 -5.38 -7.26
N GLU A 73 -8.65 -6.08 -6.16
CA GLU A 73 -8.58 -7.54 -6.19
C GLU A 73 -9.91 -8.16 -6.61
N ALA A 74 -11.02 -7.69 -6.03
CA ALA A 74 -12.35 -8.18 -6.36
C ALA A 74 -12.72 -7.90 -7.82
N GLU A 75 -12.25 -6.78 -8.36
CA GLU A 75 -12.50 -6.42 -9.76
C GLU A 75 -11.63 -7.20 -10.74
N GLY A 76 -10.61 -7.91 -10.23
CA GLY A 76 -9.67 -8.64 -11.06
C GLY A 76 -8.62 -7.76 -11.74
N THR A 77 -8.43 -6.52 -11.27
CA THR A 77 -7.48 -5.59 -11.88
C THR A 77 -6.17 -5.46 -11.11
N LEU A 78 -6.11 -5.98 -9.89
CA LEU A 78 -4.91 -5.83 -9.05
C LEU A 78 -3.70 -6.56 -9.67
N ASP A 79 -3.90 -7.79 -10.12
CA ASP A 79 -2.80 -8.59 -10.67
C ASP A 79 -2.12 -7.90 -11.85
N SER A 80 -2.89 -7.31 -12.75
CA SER A 80 -2.29 -6.62 -13.90
C SER A 80 -1.52 -5.38 -13.46
N ARG A 81 -1.99 -4.67 -12.45
CA ARG A 81 -1.24 -3.52 -11.91
C ARG A 81 0.07 -3.96 -11.25
N LEU A 82 0.09 -5.15 -10.67
CA LEU A 82 1.29 -5.72 -10.05
C LEU A 82 2.21 -6.41 -11.06
N GLY A 83 1.84 -6.46 -12.31
CA GLY A 83 2.63 -7.11 -13.35
C GLY A 83 2.54 -8.64 -13.31
N LEU A 84 1.46 -9.16 -12.75
CA LEU A 84 1.26 -10.60 -12.63
C LEU A 84 0.41 -11.16 -13.78
#